data_73f8ffc272818360d06d42b70c8b3903
#
_entry.id   73f8ffc272818360d06d42b70c8b3903
#
_cell.length_a   1.000
_cell.length_b   1.000
_cell.length_c   1.000
_cell.angle_alpha   90.00
_cell.angle_beta   90.00
_cell.angle_gamma   90.00
#
_symmetry.space_group_name_H-M   'P 1'
#
loop_
_entity.id
_entity.type
_entity.pdbx_description
1 polymer ?
#
loop_
_entity_poly.entity_id
_entity_poly.type
_entity_poly.pdbx_seq_one_letter_code
_entity_poly.pdbx_strand_id
1 'polypeptide(L)'
;MLSERQLRALLALFEARMQGITDRYLALMGGHLKAIGGLKPADVHRLTEMRRMGANVRTIQQDIARSAEANVADLAAAFGAVAAGDQEFAQQWFGEPARIKGTPRNSTAIERMLKAQLRVTAQAFKNLSQTTIQSTTYREAVDVAIQTVQTGVTDYASAIRGALREAGNGGLRVQYPSGLTRRLDSAVRQNVLDGVRSLNNDILDQLGNEYGADGVELSAHALCAEDHLPYQGRQFSRKAFEQLQASLPRPIGMWNCKHTIFPVMLGVSEPAHSPEELAAYARNSREAIEIDGRVKTRYEWTQEQRRTETAIRRQKDVANLAKASGDDVLRREAQSHINTLQEHYARISAGAGLTQQPERAAVAGFRRVKTVEQLKKPAKRDIIITDKQLGKKAGRHMAEWNLNPASSEDRQKFIDITKDIYQNADEVRRVPWAFDENGNRTVEVNAYIKGNDVVLVDDNHKYITTMKDGIHNKRVKGGKRIES
;
A
#
# COMPACT_ATOMS: atom_id res chain seq x y z
N MET A 1 -25.63 -4.47 10.74
CA MET A 1 -24.32 -3.80 10.50
C MET A 1 -23.47 -4.61 9.55
N LEU A 2 -22.73 -3.96 8.62
CA LEU A 2 -21.71 -4.67 7.84
C LEU A 2 -20.56 -5.08 8.76
N SER A 3 -20.12 -6.33 8.65
CA SER A 3 -18.89 -6.79 9.29
C SER A 3 -17.69 -6.02 8.73
N GLU A 4 -16.59 -5.92 9.49
CA GLU A 4 -15.37 -5.25 9.02
C GLU A 4 -14.84 -5.86 7.71
N ARG A 5 -14.99 -7.19 7.53
CA ARG A 5 -14.64 -7.88 6.29
C ARG A 5 -15.47 -7.42 5.08
N GLN A 6 -16.78 -7.29 5.26
CA GLN A 6 -17.69 -6.82 4.19
C GLN A 6 -17.41 -5.37 3.84
N LEU A 7 -17.20 -4.51 4.86
CA LEU A 7 -16.85 -3.12 4.66
C LEU A 7 -15.50 -2.97 3.94
N ARG A 8 -14.50 -3.75 4.30
CA ARG A 8 -13.20 -3.75 3.61
C ARG A 8 -13.33 -4.19 2.15
N ALA A 9 -14.10 -5.24 1.88
CA ALA A 9 -14.32 -5.72 0.51
C ALA A 9 -15.01 -4.66 -0.36
N LEU A 10 -16.04 -4.01 0.17
CA LEU A 10 -16.73 -2.89 -0.50
C LEU A 10 -15.75 -1.74 -0.81
N LEU A 11 -14.98 -1.31 0.17
CA LEU A 11 -14.01 -0.22 0.00
C LEU A 11 -12.95 -0.56 -1.03
N ALA A 12 -12.44 -1.80 -1.03
CA ALA A 12 -11.44 -2.25 -1.99
C ALA A 12 -11.96 -2.19 -3.43
N LEU A 13 -13.24 -2.50 -3.66
CA LEU A 13 -13.88 -2.40 -4.97
C LEU A 13 -13.88 -0.95 -5.49
N PHE A 14 -14.30 -0.01 -4.66
CA PHE A 14 -14.33 1.41 -5.03
C PHE A 14 -12.93 1.99 -5.23
N GLU A 15 -12.01 1.67 -4.33
CA GLU A 15 -10.60 2.09 -4.45
C GLU A 15 -9.95 1.56 -5.73
N ALA A 16 -10.17 0.28 -6.07
CA ALA A 16 -9.62 -0.33 -7.28
C ALA A 16 -10.11 0.38 -8.57
N ARG A 17 -11.39 0.76 -8.63
CA ARG A 17 -11.93 1.52 -9.76
C ARG A 17 -11.26 2.88 -9.92
N MET A 18 -11.10 3.61 -8.82
CA MET A 18 -10.46 4.93 -8.84
C MET A 18 -8.97 4.84 -9.13
N GLN A 19 -8.29 3.82 -8.64
CA GLN A 19 -6.90 3.54 -8.97
C GLN A 19 -6.72 3.21 -10.45
N GLY A 20 -7.63 2.44 -11.06
CA GLY A 20 -7.62 2.16 -12.49
C GLY A 20 -7.75 3.43 -13.36
N ILE A 21 -8.58 4.39 -12.92
CA ILE A 21 -8.71 5.69 -13.59
C ILE A 21 -7.41 6.50 -13.41
N THR A 22 -6.84 6.51 -12.20
CA THR A 22 -5.57 7.21 -11.91
C THR A 22 -4.43 6.63 -12.74
N ASP A 23 -4.30 5.31 -12.85
CA ASP A 23 -3.27 4.65 -13.68
C ASP A 23 -3.40 5.05 -15.15
N ARG A 24 -4.62 5.06 -15.69
CA ARG A 24 -4.90 5.49 -17.05
C ARG A 24 -4.56 6.97 -17.27
N TYR A 25 -4.89 7.83 -16.32
CA TYR A 25 -4.51 9.24 -16.35
C TYR A 25 -2.98 9.40 -16.38
N LEU A 26 -2.25 8.71 -15.50
CA LEU A 26 -0.79 8.76 -15.46
C LEU A 26 -0.16 8.21 -16.74
N ALA A 27 -0.72 7.17 -17.33
CA ALA A 27 -0.27 6.62 -18.61
C ALA A 27 -0.43 7.64 -19.76
N LEU A 28 -1.57 8.32 -19.84
CA LEU A 28 -1.81 9.38 -20.82
C LEU A 28 -0.84 10.56 -20.64
N MET A 29 -0.66 11.01 -19.39
CA MET A 29 0.23 12.13 -19.08
C MET A 29 1.70 11.78 -19.38
N GLY A 30 2.14 10.58 -19.04
CA GLY A 30 3.49 10.08 -19.37
C GLY A 30 3.73 10.02 -20.88
N GLY A 31 2.74 9.56 -21.65
CA GLY A 31 2.79 9.54 -23.11
C GLY A 31 2.94 10.94 -23.71
N HIS A 32 2.20 11.93 -23.19
CA HIS A 32 2.34 13.32 -23.62
C HIS A 32 3.70 13.92 -23.27
N LEU A 33 4.20 13.68 -22.06
CA LEU A 33 5.54 14.16 -21.65
C LEU A 33 6.64 13.54 -22.49
N LYS A 34 6.51 12.26 -22.87
CA LYS A 34 7.42 11.62 -23.82
C LYS A 34 7.38 12.27 -25.19
N ALA A 35 6.19 12.56 -25.72
CA ALA A 35 6.01 13.23 -27.01
C ALA A 35 6.62 14.65 -27.00
N ILE A 36 6.38 15.42 -25.93
CA ILE A 36 6.95 16.76 -25.74
C ILE A 36 8.49 16.68 -25.61
N GLY A 37 9.01 15.61 -24.97
CA GLY A 37 10.45 15.39 -24.77
C GLY A 37 11.28 15.28 -26.06
N GLY A 38 10.64 14.94 -27.17
CA GLY A 38 11.28 14.88 -28.49
C GLY A 38 11.17 16.17 -29.33
N LEU A 39 10.45 17.21 -28.84
CA LEU A 39 10.15 18.42 -29.60
C LEU A 39 11.06 19.60 -29.21
N LYS A 40 11.45 20.41 -30.18
CA LYS A 40 12.18 21.65 -29.89
C LYS A 40 11.24 22.71 -29.29
N PRO A 41 11.73 23.64 -28.43
CA PRO A 41 10.88 24.62 -27.73
C PRO A 41 9.98 25.49 -28.61
N ALA A 42 10.32 25.64 -29.91
CA ALA A 42 9.62 26.50 -30.88
C ALA A 42 8.57 25.77 -31.73
N ASP A 43 8.31 24.49 -31.53
CA ASP A 43 7.46 23.70 -32.43
C ASP A 43 5.97 23.92 -32.22
N VAL A 44 5.24 24.15 -33.33
CA VAL A 44 3.77 24.23 -33.40
C VAL A 44 3.10 22.93 -32.89
N HIS A 45 3.80 21.80 -32.98
CA HIS A 45 3.36 20.51 -32.45
C HIS A 45 3.10 20.52 -30.95
N ARG A 46 3.76 21.40 -30.20
CA ARG A 46 3.55 21.58 -28.75
C ARG A 46 2.12 22.03 -28.44
N LEU A 47 1.57 22.99 -29.18
CA LEU A 47 0.18 23.42 -29.02
C LEU A 47 -0.81 22.29 -29.34
N THR A 48 -0.46 21.46 -30.31
CA THR A 48 -1.27 20.28 -30.68
C THR A 48 -1.29 19.25 -29.53
N GLU A 49 -0.15 18.96 -28.92
CA GLU A 49 -0.07 18.05 -27.76
C GLU A 49 -0.80 18.62 -26.52
N MET A 50 -0.69 19.92 -26.25
CA MET A 50 -1.47 20.57 -25.19
C MET A 50 -2.99 20.50 -25.44
N ARG A 51 -3.45 20.59 -26.70
CA ARG A 51 -4.86 20.38 -27.05
C ARG A 51 -5.30 18.93 -26.88
N ARG A 52 -4.45 17.97 -27.26
CA ARG A 52 -4.68 16.52 -27.04
C ARG A 52 -4.79 16.20 -25.56
N MET A 53 -3.94 16.78 -24.72
CA MET A 53 -4.04 16.69 -23.28
C MET A 53 -5.39 17.17 -22.75
N GLY A 54 -5.88 18.32 -23.24
CA GLY A 54 -7.19 18.84 -22.85
C GLY A 54 -8.34 17.90 -23.26
N ALA A 55 -8.24 17.22 -24.40
CA ALA A 55 -9.21 16.20 -24.81
C ALA A 55 -9.17 14.95 -23.91
N ASN A 56 -7.97 14.49 -23.55
CA ASN A 56 -7.80 13.34 -22.68
C ASN A 56 -8.25 13.60 -21.24
N VAL A 57 -8.09 14.82 -20.74
CA VAL A 57 -8.68 15.24 -19.47
C VAL A 57 -10.20 15.08 -19.50
N ARG A 58 -10.88 15.49 -20.58
CA ARG A 58 -12.34 15.28 -20.73
C ARG A 58 -12.72 13.79 -20.74
N THR A 59 -11.91 12.93 -21.36
CA THR A 59 -12.15 11.48 -21.34
C THR A 59 -12.04 10.91 -19.93
N ILE A 60 -11.04 11.34 -19.17
CA ILE A 60 -10.90 10.94 -17.75
C ILE A 60 -12.09 11.44 -16.91
N GLN A 61 -12.60 12.64 -17.19
CA GLN A 61 -13.83 13.13 -16.57
C GLN A 61 -15.01 12.18 -16.78
N GLN A 62 -15.21 11.77 -18.02
CA GLN A 62 -16.28 10.83 -18.39
C GLN A 62 -16.08 9.47 -17.70
N ASP A 63 -14.83 9.01 -17.58
CA ASP A 63 -14.52 7.77 -16.87
C ASP A 63 -14.83 7.87 -15.37
N ILE A 64 -14.52 8.99 -14.72
CA ILE A 64 -14.87 9.23 -13.32
C ILE A 64 -16.38 9.27 -13.16
N ALA A 65 -17.10 9.96 -14.05
CA ALA A 65 -18.56 10.04 -14.02
C ALA A 65 -19.22 8.66 -14.18
N ARG A 66 -18.78 7.87 -15.17
CA ARG A 66 -19.25 6.48 -15.37
C ARG A 66 -18.95 5.57 -14.18
N SER A 67 -17.76 5.71 -13.58
CA SER A 67 -17.43 4.97 -12.37
C SER A 67 -18.27 5.41 -11.17
N ALA A 68 -18.64 6.68 -11.08
CA ALA A 68 -19.54 7.17 -10.06
C ALA A 68 -20.92 6.52 -10.16
N GLU A 69 -21.47 6.38 -11.38
CA GLU A 69 -22.74 5.70 -11.63
C GLU A 69 -22.69 4.21 -11.22
N ALA A 70 -21.64 3.49 -11.64
CA ALA A 70 -21.43 2.10 -11.22
C ALA A 70 -21.26 1.97 -9.70
N ASN A 71 -20.56 2.92 -9.07
CA ASN A 71 -20.40 2.96 -7.62
C ASN A 71 -21.75 3.16 -6.90
N VAL A 72 -22.68 3.92 -7.46
CA VAL A 72 -24.01 4.13 -6.87
C VAL A 72 -24.81 2.83 -6.83
N ALA A 73 -24.74 2.00 -7.87
CA ALA A 73 -25.42 0.70 -7.90
C ALA A 73 -24.88 -0.25 -6.82
N ASP A 74 -23.55 -0.37 -6.70
CA ASP A 74 -22.93 -1.22 -5.67
C ASP A 74 -23.18 -0.67 -4.27
N LEU A 75 -23.22 0.65 -4.12
CA LEU A 75 -23.53 1.30 -2.85
C LEU A 75 -24.99 1.03 -2.43
N ALA A 76 -25.93 1.02 -3.37
CA ALA A 76 -27.32 0.69 -3.10
C ALA A 76 -27.46 -0.73 -2.55
N ALA A 77 -26.77 -1.70 -3.14
CA ALA A 77 -26.74 -3.08 -2.64
C ALA A 77 -26.11 -3.16 -1.23
N ALA A 78 -24.99 -2.45 -1.00
CA ALA A 78 -24.35 -2.38 0.30
C ALA A 78 -25.25 -1.74 1.37
N PHE A 79 -25.94 -0.66 1.04
CA PHE A 79 -26.88 0.00 1.94
C PHE A 79 -28.08 -0.90 2.29
N GLY A 80 -28.58 -1.70 1.33
CA GLY A 80 -29.59 -2.73 1.59
C GLY A 80 -29.09 -3.76 2.61
N ALA A 81 -27.85 -4.22 2.47
CA ALA A 81 -27.25 -5.16 3.43
C ALA A 81 -27.01 -4.53 4.82
N VAL A 82 -26.65 -3.24 4.90
CA VAL A 82 -26.57 -2.51 6.17
C VAL A 82 -27.94 -2.50 6.86
N ALA A 83 -28.99 -2.10 6.14
CA ALA A 83 -30.33 -2.01 6.70
C ALA A 83 -30.85 -3.35 7.23
N ALA A 84 -30.64 -4.44 6.49
CA ALA A 84 -31.03 -5.78 6.92
C ALA A 84 -30.26 -6.22 8.18
N GLY A 85 -28.94 -6.00 8.21
CA GLY A 85 -28.11 -6.34 9.38
C GLY A 85 -28.41 -5.48 10.61
N ASP A 86 -28.78 -4.22 10.43
CA ASP A 86 -29.15 -3.32 11.55
C ASP A 86 -30.52 -3.70 12.13
N GLN A 87 -31.47 -4.13 11.30
CA GLN A 87 -32.74 -4.66 11.76
C GLN A 87 -32.55 -5.95 12.56
N GLU A 88 -31.73 -6.89 12.06
CA GLU A 88 -31.42 -8.13 12.76
C GLU A 88 -30.73 -7.85 14.10
N PHE A 89 -29.73 -6.94 14.13
CA PHE A 89 -29.05 -6.52 15.35
C PHE A 89 -30.04 -5.92 16.37
N ALA A 90 -30.92 -5.02 15.95
CA ALA A 90 -31.89 -4.40 16.85
C ALA A 90 -32.86 -5.42 17.45
N GLN A 91 -33.28 -6.41 16.67
CA GLN A 91 -34.14 -7.51 17.16
C GLN A 91 -33.41 -8.35 18.22
N GLN A 92 -32.11 -8.64 18.01
CA GLN A 92 -31.33 -9.40 18.97
C GLN A 92 -31.03 -8.59 20.24
N TRP A 93 -30.77 -7.29 20.10
CA TRP A 93 -30.37 -6.40 21.20
C TRP A 93 -31.54 -6.03 22.11
N PHE A 94 -32.69 -5.69 21.53
CA PHE A 94 -33.89 -5.26 22.27
C PHE A 94 -34.84 -6.41 22.60
N GLY A 95 -34.56 -7.62 22.14
CA GLY A 95 -35.42 -8.81 22.32
C GLY A 95 -36.59 -8.88 21.32
N GLU A 96 -37.38 -9.98 21.42
CA GLU A 96 -38.52 -10.18 20.54
C GLU A 96 -39.56 -9.08 20.73
N PRO A 97 -40.13 -8.53 19.64
CA PRO A 97 -41.10 -7.41 19.71
C PRO A 97 -42.44 -7.75 20.36
N ALA A 98 -42.63 -8.99 20.81
CA ALA A 98 -43.94 -9.50 21.30
C ALA A 98 -44.45 -8.78 22.56
N ARG A 99 -43.68 -7.96 23.22
CA ARG A 99 -44.07 -7.21 24.45
C ARG A 99 -44.32 -5.73 24.25
N ILE A 100 -43.95 -5.15 23.11
CA ILE A 100 -44.16 -3.74 22.83
C ILE A 100 -45.31 -3.63 21.80
N LYS A 101 -46.43 -3.03 22.19
CA LYS A 101 -47.54 -2.74 21.30
C LYS A 101 -47.06 -1.74 20.22
N GLY A 102 -46.83 -2.27 19.04
CA GLY A 102 -46.35 -1.50 17.89
C GLY A 102 -45.20 -2.23 17.26
N THR A 103 -45.45 -3.03 16.23
CA THR A 103 -44.40 -3.79 15.53
C THR A 103 -43.41 -2.83 14.89
N PRO A 104 -42.11 -2.83 15.23
CA PRO A 104 -41.15 -2.00 14.56
C PRO A 104 -40.80 -2.60 13.20
N ARG A 105 -41.66 -2.44 12.25
CA ARG A 105 -41.41 -2.75 10.83
C ARG A 105 -41.82 -1.55 9.99
N ASN A 106 -41.27 -0.39 10.29
CA ASN A 106 -41.45 0.72 9.39
C ASN A 106 -40.46 0.59 8.24
N SER A 107 -40.63 -0.48 7.44
CA SER A 107 -39.86 -0.69 6.20
C SER A 107 -39.88 0.59 5.34
N THR A 108 -40.95 1.35 5.35
CA THR A 108 -41.08 2.63 4.63
C THR A 108 -40.16 3.73 5.16
N ALA A 109 -39.90 3.79 6.46
CA ALA A 109 -38.98 4.77 7.03
C ALA A 109 -37.52 4.43 6.66
N ILE A 110 -37.15 3.16 6.82
CA ILE A 110 -35.82 2.66 6.44
C ILE A 110 -35.60 2.80 4.93
N GLU A 111 -36.57 2.49 4.09
CA GLU A 111 -36.47 2.72 2.64
C GLU A 111 -36.27 4.21 2.29
N ARG A 112 -36.94 5.11 2.99
CA ARG A 112 -36.72 6.57 2.82
C ARG A 112 -35.31 6.99 3.21
N MET A 113 -34.77 6.46 4.32
CA MET A 113 -33.40 6.71 4.76
C MET A 113 -32.38 6.20 3.76
N LEU A 114 -32.57 4.95 3.27
CA LEU A 114 -31.75 4.36 2.21
C LEU A 114 -31.71 5.25 0.97
N LYS A 115 -32.87 5.66 0.47
CA LYS A 115 -32.97 6.51 -0.72
C LYS A 115 -32.35 7.91 -0.48
N ALA A 116 -32.54 8.48 0.70
CA ALA A 116 -31.95 9.77 1.05
C ALA A 116 -30.44 9.70 1.12
N GLN A 117 -29.89 8.71 1.85
CA GLN A 117 -28.44 8.55 2.00
C GLN A 117 -27.77 8.17 0.66
N LEU A 118 -28.43 7.35 -0.16
CA LEU A 118 -27.93 7.04 -1.50
C LEU A 118 -27.82 8.30 -2.37
N ARG A 119 -28.82 9.18 -2.33
CA ARG A 119 -28.78 10.46 -3.06
C ARG A 119 -27.63 11.35 -2.59
N VAL A 120 -27.43 11.50 -1.26
CA VAL A 120 -26.34 12.30 -0.70
C VAL A 120 -24.98 11.75 -1.14
N THR A 121 -24.78 10.45 -1.04
CA THR A 121 -23.51 9.81 -1.41
C THR A 121 -23.27 9.84 -2.92
N ALA A 122 -24.32 9.65 -3.73
CA ALA A 122 -24.25 9.79 -5.18
C ALA A 122 -23.90 11.23 -5.59
N GLN A 123 -24.47 12.23 -4.92
CA GLN A 123 -24.10 13.64 -5.15
C GLN A 123 -22.65 13.93 -4.77
N ALA A 124 -22.15 13.34 -3.66
CA ALA A 124 -20.76 13.45 -3.28
C ALA A 124 -19.83 12.87 -4.36
N PHE A 125 -20.14 11.71 -4.95
CA PHE A 125 -19.38 11.16 -6.07
C PHE A 125 -19.41 12.06 -7.31
N LYS A 126 -20.56 12.64 -7.64
CA LYS A 126 -20.66 13.61 -8.74
C LYS A 126 -19.81 14.84 -8.51
N ASN A 127 -19.79 15.35 -7.28
CA ASN A 127 -18.94 16.47 -6.89
C ASN A 127 -17.45 16.12 -7.02
N LEU A 128 -17.03 14.91 -6.65
CA LEU A 128 -15.65 14.44 -6.85
C LEU A 128 -15.25 14.50 -8.32
N SER A 129 -16.13 14.07 -9.24
CA SER A 129 -15.82 14.14 -10.66
C SER A 129 -15.57 15.56 -11.15
N GLN A 130 -16.31 16.52 -10.65
CA GLN A 130 -16.18 17.94 -11.02
C GLN A 130 -14.92 18.59 -10.42
N THR A 131 -14.59 18.27 -9.16
CA THR A 131 -13.45 18.89 -8.43
C THR A 131 -12.11 18.25 -8.79
N THR A 132 -12.07 16.98 -9.20
CA THR A 132 -10.82 16.30 -9.64
C THR A 132 -10.22 16.96 -10.88
N ILE A 133 -11.04 17.59 -11.71
CA ILE A 133 -10.64 18.15 -12.99
C ILE A 133 -10.00 19.53 -12.88
N GLN A 134 -10.23 20.19 -11.78
CA GLN A 134 -9.68 21.53 -11.53
C GLN A 134 -8.23 21.47 -11.01
N SER A 135 -7.65 20.28 -10.79
CA SER A 135 -6.25 20.19 -10.34
C SER A 135 -5.32 20.60 -11.50
N THR A 136 -4.86 21.81 -11.43
CA THR A 136 -3.94 22.46 -12.39
C THR A 136 -2.52 21.91 -12.29
N THR A 137 -2.21 21.13 -11.26
CA THR A 137 -0.86 20.68 -10.86
C THR A 137 -0.04 20.10 -12.02
N TYR A 138 -0.68 19.36 -12.94
CA TYR A 138 0.03 18.84 -14.09
C TYR A 138 0.44 19.94 -15.09
N ARG A 139 -0.46 20.89 -15.39
CA ARG A 139 -0.16 22.02 -16.28
C ARG A 139 0.94 22.89 -15.70
N GLU A 140 0.84 23.19 -14.42
CA GLU A 140 1.85 23.95 -13.67
C GLU A 140 3.22 23.27 -13.72
N ALA A 141 3.29 21.95 -13.50
CA ALA A 141 4.54 21.20 -13.58
C ALA A 141 5.17 21.25 -14.99
N VAL A 142 4.35 21.15 -16.03
CA VAL A 142 4.81 21.26 -17.43
C VAL A 142 5.24 22.70 -17.76
N ASP A 143 4.49 23.70 -17.34
CA ASP A 143 4.80 25.11 -17.59
C ASP A 143 6.11 25.51 -16.87
N VAL A 144 6.30 25.08 -15.61
CA VAL A 144 7.56 25.29 -14.87
C VAL A 144 8.72 24.60 -15.56
N ALA A 145 8.56 23.36 -16.02
CA ALA A 145 9.61 22.64 -16.75
C ALA A 145 10.01 23.37 -18.03
N ILE A 146 9.05 23.91 -18.75
CA ILE A 146 9.30 24.69 -19.98
C ILE A 146 10.03 26.00 -19.67
N GLN A 147 9.60 26.72 -18.64
CA GLN A 147 10.26 27.98 -18.23
C GLN A 147 11.70 27.75 -17.79
N THR A 148 11.95 26.70 -16.98
CA THR A 148 13.31 26.39 -16.51
C THR A 148 14.27 26.00 -17.63
N VAL A 149 13.76 25.39 -18.71
CA VAL A 149 14.54 25.13 -19.94
C VAL A 149 14.79 26.41 -20.72
N GLN A 150 13.77 27.25 -20.88
CA GLN A 150 13.89 28.53 -21.61
C GLN A 150 14.84 29.51 -20.94
N THR A 151 14.92 29.51 -19.62
CA THR A 151 15.84 30.35 -18.83
C THR A 151 17.23 29.78 -18.71
N GLY A 152 17.50 28.58 -19.23
CA GLY A 152 18.82 27.92 -19.14
C GLY A 152 19.20 27.43 -17.75
N VAL A 153 18.25 27.39 -16.79
CA VAL A 153 18.50 26.97 -15.41
C VAL A 153 18.79 25.47 -15.32
N THR A 154 18.17 24.67 -16.20
CA THR A 154 18.37 23.22 -16.25
C THR A 154 18.29 22.68 -17.67
N ASP A 155 18.87 21.49 -17.87
CA ASP A 155 18.73 20.76 -19.12
C ASP A 155 17.30 20.20 -19.28
N TYR A 156 16.94 19.90 -20.53
CA TYR A 156 15.59 19.47 -20.88
C TYR A 156 15.18 18.16 -20.21
N ALA A 157 16.09 17.19 -20.12
CA ALA A 157 15.79 15.89 -19.50
C ALA A 157 15.55 16.03 -17.99
N SER A 158 16.32 16.86 -17.30
CA SER A 158 16.13 17.16 -15.87
C SER A 158 14.82 17.90 -15.61
N ALA A 159 14.46 18.86 -16.48
CA ALA A 159 13.18 19.57 -16.39
C ALA A 159 11.98 18.63 -16.53
N ILE A 160 12.01 17.72 -17.52
CA ILE A 160 10.98 16.71 -17.71
C ILE A 160 10.90 15.75 -16.52
N ARG A 161 12.03 15.29 -15.95
CA ARG A 161 12.02 14.48 -14.71
C ARG A 161 11.40 15.23 -13.54
N GLY A 162 11.69 16.52 -13.41
CA GLY A 162 11.06 17.37 -12.39
C GLY A 162 9.54 17.40 -12.54
N ALA A 163 9.06 17.65 -13.77
CA ALA A 163 7.63 17.63 -14.10
C ALA A 163 6.98 16.25 -13.83
N LEU A 164 7.67 15.17 -14.19
CA LEU A 164 7.20 13.79 -13.92
C LEU A 164 7.10 13.50 -12.42
N ARG A 165 8.08 13.93 -11.61
CA ARG A 165 8.02 13.76 -10.14
C ARG A 165 6.85 14.54 -9.55
N GLU A 166 6.68 15.77 -9.95
CA GLU A 166 5.60 16.64 -9.45
C GLU A 166 4.22 16.10 -9.85
N ALA A 167 4.03 15.76 -11.12
CA ALA A 167 2.78 15.19 -11.61
C ALA A 167 2.47 13.82 -10.97
N GLY A 168 3.47 12.95 -10.80
CA GLY A 168 3.32 11.66 -10.12
C GLY A 168 3.00 11.82 -8.63
N ASN A 169 3.69 12.72 -7.92
CA ASN A 169 3.38 13.04 -6.53
C ASN A 169 1.99 13.66 -6.37
N GLY A 170 1.52 14.42 -7.37
CA GLY A 170 0.18 14.97 -7.43
C GLY A 170 -0.89 13.91 -7.66
N GLY A 171 -0.71 13.02 -8.65
CA GLY A 171 -1.71 12.04 -9.10
C GLY A 171 -3.05 12.70 -9.44
N LEU A 172 -4.13 11.91 -9.49
CA LEU A 172 -5.48 12.45 -9.51
C LEU A 172 -5.91 12.86 -8.10
N ARG A 173 -6.13 14.14 -7.90
CA ARG A 173 -6.50 14.71 -6.60
C ARG A 173 -7.82 15.45 -6.69
N VAL A 174 -8.56 15.39 -5.61
CA VAL A 174 -9.75 16.19 -5.35
C VAL A 174 -9.34 17.42 -4.55
N GLN A 175 -9.75 18.59 -4.99
CA GLN A 175 -9.58 19.85 -4.26
C GLN A 175 -10.89 20.23 -3.60
N TYR A 176 -10.84 20.43 -2.29
CA TYR A 176 -11.98 20.91 -1.49
C TYR A 176 -12.00 22.43 -1.41
N PRO A 177 -13.17 23.06 -1.19
CA PRO A 177 -13.26 24.52 -1.02
C PRO A 177 -12.38 25.08 0.10
N SER A 178 -12.06 24.25 1.10
CA SER A 178 -11.13 24.59 2.19
C SER A 178 -9.66 24.66 1.76
N GLY A 179 -9.33 24.40 0.48
CA GLY A 179 -7.97 24.28 -0.01
C GLY A 179 -7.32 22.92 0.25
N LEU A 180 -7.94 22.06 1.05
CA LEU A 180 -7.45 20.69 1.28
C LEU A 180 -7.50 19.88 -0.02
N THR A 181 -6.44 19.12 -0.30
CA THR A 181 -6.40 18.18 -1.41
C THR A 181 -6.25 16.75 -0.94
N ARG A 182 -6.95 15.83 -1.59
CA ARG A 182 -6.85 14.38 -1.33
C ARG A 182 -6.73 13.62 -2.63
N ARG A 183 -6.10 12.45 -2.58
CA ARG A 183 -6.13 11.50 -3.71
C ARG A 183 -7.57 11.09 -3.98
N LEU A 184 -7.92 10.89 -5.25
CA LEU A 184 -9.27 10.51 -5.68
C LEU A 184 -9.74 9.21 -5.00
N ASP A 185 -8.89 8.18 -4.96
CA ASP A 185 -9.19 6.91 -4.28
C ASP A 185 -9.48 7.10 -2.78
N SER A 186 -8.69 7.94 -2.11
CA SER A 186 -8.88 8.24 -0.68
C SER A 186 -10.15 9.06 -0.41
N ALA A 187 -10.51 9.97 -1.31
CA ALA A 187 -11.74 10.75 -1.22
C ALA A 187 -12.98 9.87 -1.40
N VAL A 188 -12.97 8.99 -2.41
CA VAL A 188 -14.06 8.01 -2.63
C VAL A 188 -14.19 7.09 -1.43
N ARG A 189 -13.08 6.53 -0.93
CA ARG A 189 -13.09 5.70 0.29
C ARG A 189 -13.78 6.41 1.46
N GLN A 190 -13.44 7.67 1.69
CA GLN A 190 -14.06 8.43 2.78
C GLN A 190 -15.55 8.62 2.57
N ASN A 191 -15.99 9.02 1.37
CA ASN A 191 -17.41 9.20 1.06
C ASN A 191 -18.22 7.93 1.26
N VAL A 192 -17.69 6.76 0.87
CA VAL A 192 -18.35 5.47 1.10
C VAL A 192 -18.43 5.16 2.59
N LEU A 193 -17.34 5.34 3.34
CA LEU A 193 -17.33 5.11 4.79
C LEU A 193 -18.31 6.01 5.53
N ASP A 194 -18.28 7.30 5.21
CA ASP A 194 -19.18 8.27 5.86
C ASP A 194 -20.64 7.98 5.49
N GLY A 195 -20.93 7.61 4.23
CA GLY A 195 -22.26 7.21 3.79
C GLY A 195 -22.79 5.96 4.50
N VAL A 196 -21.97 4.90 4.59
CA VAL A 196 -22.33 3.65 5.29
C VAL A 196 -22.60 3.91 6.77
N ARG A 197 -21.75 4.71 7.43
CA ARG A 197 -21.88 5.00 8.86
C ARG A 197 -23.07 5.90 9.16
N SER A 198 -23.28 6.94 8.36
CA SER A 198 -24.44 7.81 8.51
C SER A 198 -25.72 6.99 8.41
N LEU A 199 -25.85 6.16 7.38
CA LEU A 199 -27.00 5.27 7.23
C LEU A 199 -27.20 4.33 8.42
N ASN A 200 -26.11 3.69 8.88
CA ASN A 200 -26.15 2.78 10.03
C ASN A 200 -26.64 3.52 11.29
N ASN A 201 -26.11 4.73 11.55
CA ASN A 201 -26.52 5.51 12.71
C ASN A 201 -27.99 5.95 12.61
N ASP A 202 -28.43 6.39 11.42
CA ASP A 202 -29.83 6.83 11.19
C ASP A 202 -30.82 5.66 11.41
N ILE A 203 -30.47 4.46 10.90
CA ILE A 203 -31.31 3.26 11.08
C ILE A 203 -31.34 2.83 12.54
N LEU A 204 -30.19 2.77 13.22
CA LEU A 204 -30.13 2.41 14.64
C LEU A 204 -30.88 3.41 15.52
N ASP A 205 -30.78 4.72 15.22
CA ASP A 205 -31.56 5.74 15.92
C ASP A 205 -33.06 5.56 15.72
N GLN A 206 -33.52 5.32 14.48
CA GLN A 206 -34.93 5.06 14.18
C GLN A 206 -35.44 3.82 14.93
N LEU A 207 -34.70 2.71 14.85
CA LEU A 207 -35.06 1.48 15.55
C LEU A 207 -35.05 1.69 17.06
N GLY A 208 -34.03 2.38 17.60
CA GLY A 208 -33.99 2.73 19.02
C GLY A 208 -35.23 3.52 19.47
N ASN A 209 -35.67 4.51 18.67
CA ASN A 209 -36.91 5.25 18.95
C ASN A 209 -38.13 4.34 18.98
N GLU A 210 -38.26 3.38 18.05
CA GLU A 210 -39.35 2.42 17.98
C GLU A 210 -39.39 1.47 19.20
N TYR A 211 -38.18 1.14 19.76
CA TYR A 211 -38.05 0.33 20.98
C TYR A 211 -38.06 1.14 22.26
N GLY A 212 -38.21 2.48 22.19
CA GLY A 212 -38.31 3.35 23.37
C GLY A 212 -36.95 3.67 23.99
N ALA A 213 -35.84 3.59 23.25
CA ALA A 213 -34.53 4.01 23.70
C ALA A 213 -34.49 5.53 23.95
N ASP A 214 -34.02 5.93 25.11
CA ASP A 214 -33.92 7.33 25.56
C ASP A 214 -32.47 7.85 25.60
N GLY A 215 -31.50 6.99 25.31
CA GLY A 215 -30.07 7.29 25.27
C GLY A 215 -29.33 6.62 24.13
N VAL A 216 -28.04 6.89 24.09
CA VAL A 216 -27.09 6.30 23.17
C VAL A 216 -25.83 5.85 23.91
N GLU A 217 -25.19 4.78 23.43
CA GLU A 217 -23.86 4.31 23.84
C GLU A 217 -22.91 4.40 22.65
N LEU A 218 -21.70 4.86 22.90
CA LEU A 218 -20.64 4.87 21.92
C LEU A 218 -19.85 3.58 21.96
N SER A 219 -19.60 2.94 20.81
CA SER A 219 -18.66 1.83 20.76
C SER A 219 -17.30 2.23 21.26
N ALA A 220 -16.52 1.26 21.79
CA ALA A 220 -15.13 1.49 22.17
C ALA A 220 -14.19 0.60 21.35
N HIS A 221 -12.97 1.08 21.14
CA HIS A 221 -11.93 0.33 20.46
C HIS A 221 -10.53 0.80 20.87
N ALA A 222 -9.57 -0.09 20.80
CA ALA A 222 -8.17 0.27 20.95
C ALA A 222 -7.71 1.25 19.86
N LEU A 223 -6.70 2.06 20.17
CA LEU A 223 -6.12 3.06 19.27
C LEU A 223 -7.14 4.11 18.81
N CYS A 224 -8.02 4.51 19.70
CA CYS A 224 -8.91 5.64 19.56
C CYS A 224 -8.10 6.96 19.55
N ALA A 225 -8.56 7.93 18.77
CA ALA A 225 -7.98 9.27 18.77
C ALA A 225 -8.31 10.01 20.07
N GLU A 226 -7.40 10.90 20.51
CA GLU A 226 -7.49 11.61 21.80
C GLU A 226 -8.76 12.45 21.94
N ASP A 227 -9.27 13.01 20.85
CA ASP A 227 -10.49 13.81 20.83
C ASP A 227 -11.77 13.03 21.14
N HIS A 228 -11.77 11.71 20.87
CA HIS A 228 -12.91 10.82 21.14
C HIS A 228 -12.66 9.87 22.31
N LEU A 229 -11.41 9.68 22.72
CA LEU A 229 -11.02 8.75 23.78
C LEU A 229 -11.78 8.94 25.10
N PRO A 230 -12.11 10.17 25.57
CA PRO A 230 -12.85 10.36 26.80
C PRO A 230 -14.31 9.92 26.75
N TYR A 231 -14.86 9.73 25.56
CA TYR A 231 -16.30 9.54 25.34
C TYR A 231 -16.66 8.10 24.93
N GLN A 232 -15.71 7.33 24.40
CA GLN A 232 -15.97 5.96 23.95
C GLN A 232 -16.43 5.04 25.09
N GLY A 233 -17.33 4.12 24.79
CA GLY A 233 -17.89 3.17 25.74
C GLY A 233 -18.82 3.79 26.80
N ARG A 234 -19.20 5.08 26.64
CA ARG A 234 -20.09 5.74 27.58
C ARG A 234 -21.49 5.88 27.02
N GLN A 235 -22.45 5.89 27.94
CA GLN A 235 -23.86 6.16 27.67
C GLN A 235 -24.18 7.64 27.90
N PHE A 236 -25.03 8.18 27.06
CA PHE A 236 -25.47 9.57 27.09
C PHE A 236 -26.97 9.65 26.86
N SER A 237 -27.66 10.59 27.50
CA SER A 237 -28.98 10.98 27.01
C SER A 237 -28.87 11.57 25.61
N ARG A 238 -29.93 11.47 24.79
CA ARG A 238 -29.95 12.04 23.43
C ARG A 238 -29.53 13.51 23.43
N LYS A 239 -30.09 14.32 24.34
CA LYS A 239 -29.75 15.73 24.48
C LYS A 239 -28.28 15.97 24.83
N ALA A 240 -27.73 15.20 25.77
CA ALA A 240 -26.33 15.33 26.14
C ALA A 240 -25.40 14.92 24.98
N PHE A 241 -25.80 13.90 24.20
CA PHE A 241 -25.04 13.47 23.03
C PHE A 241 -25.06 14.52 21.90
N GLU A 242 -26.21 15.13 21.62
CA GLU A 242 -26.32 16.24 20.65
C GLU A 242 -25.42 17.41 21.04
N GLN A 243 -25.42 17.80 22.33
CA GLN A 243 -24.53 18.84 22.83
C GLN A 243 -23.05 18.48 22.69
N LEU A 244 -22.69 17.22 22.99
CA LEU A 244 -21.35 16.71 22.79
C LEU A 244 -20.95 16.79 21.31
N GLN A 245 -21.78 16.28 20.40
CA GLN A 245 -21.53 16.34 18.96
C GLN A 245 -21.29 17.76 18.46
N ALA A 246 -22.09 18.72 18.92
CA ALA A 246 -21.94 20.12 18.56
C ALA A 246 -20.64 20.77 19.11
N SER A 247 -20.10 20.25 20.21
CA SER A 247 -18.87 20.78 20.85
C SER A 247 -17.58 20.22 20.25
N LEU A 248 -17.64 19.12 19.51
CA LEU A 248 -16.46 18.44 18.98
C LEU A 248 -16.02 19.03 17.65
N PRO A 249 -14.73 19.35 17.46
CA PRO A 249 -14.18 19.77 16.16
C PRO A 249 -14.38 18.73 15.08
N ARG A 250 -14.39 17.45 15.46
CA ARG A 250 -14.64 16.30 14.62
C ARG A 250 -15.80 15.48 15.19
N PRO A 251 -16.97 15.49 14.53
CA PRO A 251 -18.12 14.73 15.01
C PRO A 251 -17.83 13.23 15.10
N ILE A 252 -18.38 12.57 16.12
CA ILE A 252 -18.31 11.12 16.28
C ILE A 252 -19.10 10.45 15.14
N GLY A 253 -18.50 9.41 14.54
CA GLY A 253 -19.09 8.71 13.41
C GLY A 253 -18.75 9.30 12.04
N MET A 254 -18.09 10.47 11.96
CA MET A 254 -17.73 11.14 10.71
C MET A 254 -16.22 11.18 10.49
N TRP A 255 -15.79 11.48 9.25
CA TRP A 255 -14.40 11.74 8.86
C TRP A 255 -13.40 10.69 9.33
N ASN A 256 -13.67 9.42 8.97
CA ASN A 256 -12.89 8.23 9.36
C ASN A 256 -12.93 7.90 10.86
N CYS A 257 -13.85 8.46 11.64
CA CYS A 257 -14.12 7.96 12.98
C CYS A 257 -14.60 6.51 12.90
N LYS A 258 -14.14 5.65 13.81
CA LYS A 258 -14.52 4.23 13.82
C LYS A 258 -15.66 3.91 14.78
N HIS A 259 -16.09 4.88 15.57
CA HIS A 259 -17.16 4.69 16.54
C HIS A 259 -18.50 4.51 15.85
N THR A 260 -19.30 3.58 16.40
CA THR A 260 -20.71 3.38 16.10
C THR A 260 -21.54 3.88 17.28
N ILE A 261 -22.70 4.42 17.02
CA ILE A 261 -23.62 4.94 18.02
C ILE A 261 -24.77 3.95 18.18
N PHE A 262 -24.92 3.37 19.37
CA PHE A 262 -25.96 2.38 19.67
C PHE A 262 -27.06 3.01 20.51
N PRO A 263 -28.34 2.77 20.21
CA PRO A 263 -29.44 3.18 21.06
C PRO A 263 -29.45 2.32 22.33
N VAL A 264 -29.73 2.95 23.48
CA VAL A 264 -29.82 2.28 24.79
C VAL A 264 -30.98 2.84 25.63
N MET A 265 -31.44 2.05 26.59
CA MET A 265 -32.37 2.48 27.65
C MET A 265 -31.53 2.85 28.87
N LEU A 266 -31.45 4.13 29.20
CA LEU A 266 -30.65 4.60 30.33
C LEU A 266 -31.13 4.00 31.66
N GLY A 267 -30.19 3.54 32.45
CA GLY A 267 -30.45 2.87 33.73
C GLY A 267 -31.00 1.46 33.62
N VAL A 268 -31.19 0.93 32.40
CA VAL A 268 -31.64 -0.44 32.13
C VAL A 268 -30.60 -1.20 31.30
N SER A 269 -30.12 -0.59 30.22
CA SER A 269 -29.06 -1.19 29.38
C SER A 269 -27.73 -1.18 30.12
N GLU A 270 -27.11 -2.36 30.26
CA GLU A 270 -25.77 -2.47 30.81
C GLU A 270 -24.76 -1.92 29.78
N PRO A 271 -23.72 -1.16 30.22
CA PRO A 271 -22.63 -0.74 29.34
C PRO A 271 -21.92 -1.96 28.72
N ALA A 272 -21.62 -1.87 27.42
CA ALA A 272 -20.92 -2.96 26.70
C ALA A 272 -19.48 -3.15 27.15
N HIS A 273 -18.89 -2.16 27.82
CA HIS A 273 -17.49 -2.19 28.30
C HIS A 273 -17.41 -1.78 29.75
N SER A 274 -16.60 -2.53 30.52
CA SER A 274 -16.28 -2.14 31.89
C SER A 274 -15.34 -0.91 31.95
N PRO A 275 -15.31 -0.17 33.08
CA PRO A 275 -14.35 0.93 33.29
C PRO A 275 -12.90 0.47 33.12
N GLU A 276 -12.57 -0.76 33.54
CA GLU A 276 -11.25 -1.37 33.46
C GLU A 276 -10.84 -1.60 32.00
N GLU A 277 -11.76 -2.08 31.14
CA GLU A 277 -11.53 -2.27 29.69
C GLU A 277 -11.31 -0.93 28.99
N LEU A 278 -12.12 0.08 29.29
CA LEU A 278 -11.95 1.42 28.74
C LEU A 278 -10.62 2.05 29.16
N ALA A 279 -10.22 1.85 30.42
CA ALA A 279 -8.91 2.29 30.92
C ALA A 279 -7.77 1.54 30.21
N ALA A 280 -7.95 0.24 29.92
CA ALA A 280 -6.97 -0.54 29.15
C ALA A 280 -6.83 -0.02 27.71
N TYR A 281 -7.93 0.31 27.03
CA TYR A 281 -7.89 0.93 25.71
C TYR A 281 -7.17 2.28 25.72
N ALA A 282 -7.42 3.11 26.74
CA ALA A 282 -6.76 4.39 26.90
C ALA A 282 -5.25 4.23 27.14
N ARG A 283 -4.84 3.32 28.04
CA ARG A 283 -3.42 3.01 28.25
C ARG A 283 -2.75 2.52 26.97
N ASN A 284 -3.38 1.58 26.25
CA ASN A 284 -2.86 1.06 24.99
C ASN A 284 -2.65 2.16 23.94
N SER A 285 -3.62 3.10 23.79
CA SER A 285 -3.52 4.19 22.83
C SER A 285 -2.38 5.16 23.17
N ARG A 286 -2.16 5.41 24.47
CA ARG A 286 -1.18 6.38 24.99
C ARG A 286 0.18 5.76 25.32
N GLU A 287 0.34 4.45 25.16
CA GLU A 287 1.62 3.80 25.41
C GLU A 287 2.73 4.42 24.57
N ALA A 288 3.74 4.97 25.25
CA ALA A 288 4.91 5.56 24.62
C ALA A 288 5.84 4.46 24.09
N ILE A 289 6.13 4.49 22.82
CA ILE A 289 6.95 3.49 22.11
C ILE A 289 8.07 4.21 21.39
N GLU A 290 9.30 3.76 21.61
CA GLU A 290 10.47 4.26 20.89
C GLU A 290 10.77 3.40 19.67
N ILE A 291 10.87 4.04 18.49
CA ILE A 291 11.28 3.40 17.23
C ILE A 291 12.22 4.35 16.50
N ASP A 292 13.39 3.87 16.11
CA ASP A 292 14.42 4.64 15.40
C ASP A 292 14.78 5.95 16.14
N GLY A 293 14.90 5.91 17.49
CA GLY A 293 15.22 7.05 18.35
C GLY A 293 14.11 8.10 18.51
N ARG A 294 12.90 7.82 18.03
CA ARG A 294 11.72 8.68 18.17
C ARG A 294 10.69 8.06 19.08
N VAL A 295 10.29 8.78 20.12
CA VAL A 295 9.26 8.38 21.05
C VAL A 295 7.92 8.97 20.61
N LYS A 296 6.92 8.11 20.40
CA LYS A 296 5.54 8.48 20.06
C LYS A 296 4.58 7.55 20.77
N THR A 297 3.34 7.99 20.98
CA THR A 297 2.28 7.10 21.43
C THR A 297 1.96 6.04 20.37
N ARG A 298 1.41 4.90 20.80
CA ARG A 298 0.96 3.85 19.85
C ARG A 298 -0.05 4.42 18.84
N TYR A 299 -0.94 5.32 19.26
CA TYR A 299 -1.85 6.02 18.36
C TYR A 299 -1.09 6.86 17.32
N GLU A 300 -0.10 7.66 17.72
CA GLU A 300 0.69 8.48 16.80
C GLU A 300 1.47 7.61 15.80
N TRP A 301 1.94 6.42 16.21
CA TRP A 301 2.54 5.46 15.29
C TRP A 301 1.54 4.93 14.25
N THR A 302 0.24 4.81 14.58
CA THR A 302 -0.78 4.50 13.56
C THR A 302 -0.88 5.61 12.52
N GLN A 303 -0.77 6.87 12.94
CA GLN A 303 -0.79 8.01 12.02
C GLN A 303 0.46 8.04 11.13
N GLU A 304 1.64 7.71 11.69
CA GLU A 304 2.88 7.57 10.92
C GLU A 304 2.78 6.43 9.90
N GLN A 305 2.21 5.29 10.28
CA GLN A 305 1.93 4.18 9.39
C GLN A 305 1.07 4.63 8.19
N ARG A 306 0.00 5.42 8.42
CA ARG A 306 -0.87 5.96 7.35
C ARG A 306 -0.15 6.96 6.44
N ARG A 307 0.70 7.81 7.00
CA ARG A 307 1.55 8.73 6.21
C ARG A 307 2.49 7.95 5.31
N THR A 308 3.11 6.89 5.84
CA THR A 308 4.03 6.03 5.08
C THR A 308 3.31 5.29 3.94
N GLU A 309 2.11 4.72 4.18
CA GLU A 309 1.27 4.13 3.13
C GLU A 309 0.97 5.14 2.01
N THR A 310 0.69 6.38 2.37
CA THR A 310 0.44 7.45 1.41
C THR A 310 1.70 7.82 0.61
N ALA A 311 2.85 7.87 1.27
CA ALA A 311 4.14 8.13 0.62
C ALA A 311 4.51 7.00 -0.36
N ILE A 312 4.29 5.74 0.01
CA ILE A 312 4.50 4.58 -0.88
C ILE A 312 3.62 4.70 -2.13
N ARG A 313 2.33 5.03 -1.98
CA ARG A 313 1.43 5.21 -3.14
C ARG A 313 1.91 6.33 -4.07
N ARG A 314 2.35 7.46 -3.51
CA ARG A 314 2.91 8.56 -4.32
C ARG A 314 4.10 8.12 -5.15
N GLN A 315 5.04 7.39 -4.56
CA GLN A 315 6.20 6.89 -5.29
C GLN A 315 5.83 5.85 -6.35
N LYS A 316 4.80 5.04 -6.11
CA LYS A 316 4.25 4.12 -7.13
C LYS A 316 3.61 4.85 -8.30
N ASP A 317 2.92 5.97 -8.05
CA ASP A 317 2.38 6.84 -9.11
C ASP A 317 3.51 7.45 -9.96
N VAL A 318 4.58 7.94 -9.30
CA VAL A 318 5.79 8.42 -10.01
C VAL A 318 6.40 7.32 -10.88
N ALA A 319 6.49 6.09 -10.34
CA ALA A 319 7.03 4.96 -11.11
C ALA A 319 6.14 4.59 -12.31
N ASN A 320 4.81 4.65 -12.19
CA ASN A 320 3.88 4.41 -13.29
C ASN A 320 4.01 5.49 -14.37
N LEU A 321 4.08 6.75 -13.97
CA LEU A 321 4.25 7.88 -14.88
C LEU A 321 5.60 7.82 -15.60
N ALA A 322 6.69 7.51 -14.87
CA ALA A 322 8.03 7.32 -15.43
C ALA A 322 8.06 6.15 -16.44
N LYS A 323 7.36 5.06 -16.15
CA LYS A 323 7.18 3.94 -17.09
C LYS A 323 6.49 4.40 -18.38
N ALA A 324 5.42 5.17 -18.28
CA ALA A 324 4.65 5.66 -19.43
C ALA A 324 5.46 6.64 -20.29
N SER A 325 6.29 7.47 -19.66
CA SER A 325 7.20 8.40 -20.36
C SER A 325 8.47 7.74 -20.91
N GLY A 326 8.77 6.49 -20.49
CA GLY A 326 10.01 5.80 -20.86
C GLY A 326 11.25 6.25 -20.07
N ASP A 327 11.08 6.97 -18.94
CA ASP A 327 12.20 7.38 -18.07
C ASP A 327 12.55 6.27 -17.06
N ASP A 328 13.42 5.35 -17.48
CA ASP A 328 13.86 4.25 -16.65
C ASP A 328 14.72 4.68 -15.44
N VAL A 329 15.37 5.84 -15.52
CA VAL A 329 16.17 6.37 -14.40
C VAL A 329 15.23 6.78 -13.26
N LEU A 330 14.26 7.64 -13.55
CA LEU A 330 13.26 8.06 -12.57
C LEU A 330 12.46 6.88 -12.02
N ARG A 331 12.14 5.89 -12.87
CA ARG A 331 11.44 4.68 -12.45
C ARG A 331 12.20 3.88 -11.41
N ARG A 332 13.53 3.74 -11.57
CA ARG A 332 14.41 3.04 -10.61
C ARG A 332 14.63 3.84 -9.34
N GLU A 333 14.75 5.16 -9.43
CA GLU A 333 14.80 6.05 -8.27
C GLU A 333 13.51 5.93 -7.42
N ALA A 334 12.35 6.00 -8.06
CA ALA A 334 11.07 5.80 -7.38
C ALA A 334 10.98 4.42 -6.71
N GLN A 335 11.50 3.36 -7.37
CA GLN A 335 11.55 2.02 -6.77
C GLN A 335 12.47 1.97 -5.54
N SER A 336 13.61 2.67 -5.57
CA SER A 336 14.51 2.77 -4.40
C SER A 336 13.77 3.42 -3.22
N HIS A 337 13.09 4.54 -3.45
CA HIS A 337 12.29 5.21 -2.42
C HIS A 337 11.16 4.32 -1.89
N ILE A 338 10.48 3.54 -2.77
CA ILE A 338 9.45 2.57 -2.36
C ILE A 338 10.05 1.53 -1.40
N ASN A 339 11.23 0.98 -1.72
CA ASN A 339 11.88 0.00 -0.87
C ASN A 339 12.18 0.56 0.52
N THR A 340 12.81 1.74 0.61
CA THR A 340 13.10 2.42 1.89
C THR A 340 11.82 2.69 2.70
N LEU A 341 10.76 3.16 2.05
CA LEU A 341 9.46 3.39 2.70
C LEU A 341 8.80 2.10 3.18
N GLN A 342 8.92 1.00 2.43
CA GLN A 342 8.42 -0.31 2.83
C GLN A 342 9.17 -0.88 4.04
N GLU A 343 10.48 -0.71 4.09
CA GLU A 343 11.29 -1.08 5.25
C GLU A 343 10.90 -0.26 6.47
N HIS A 344 10.72 1.05 6.32
CA HIS A 344 10.23 1.91 7.40
C HIS A 344 8.83 1.49 7.86
N TYR A 345 7.91 1.22 6.93
CA TYR A 345 6.57 0.72 7.23
C TYR A 345 6.59 -0.59 8.03
N ALA A 346 7.46 -1.52 7.66
CA ALA A 346 7.62 -2.79 8.37
C ALA A 346 8.16 -2.57 9.79
N ARG A 347 9.20 -1.70 9.96
CA ARG A 347 9.77 -1.39 11.28
C ARG A 347 8.76 -0.75 12.22
N ILE A 348 8.04 0.28 11.76
CA ILE A 348 7.04 0.94 12.62
C ILE A 348 5.87 0.01 12.94
N SER A 349 5.47 -0.84 11.99
CA SER A 349 4.39 -1.82 12.26
C SER A 349 4.81 -2.84 13.29
N ALA A 350 6.01 -3.41 13.18
CA ALA A 350 6.53 -4.39 14.15
C ALA A 350 6.80 -3.74 15.52
N GLY A 351 7.48 -2.58 15.55
CA GLY A 351 7.86 -1.90 16.79
C GLY A 351 6.65 -1.42 17.61
N ALA A 352 5.61 -0.95 16.94
CA ALA A 352 4.39 -0.49 17.60
C ALA A 352 3.30 -1.58 17.74
N GLY A 353 3.55 -2.82 17.33
CA GLY A 353 2.58 -3.91 17.35
C GLY A 353 1.35 -3.63 16.48
N LEU A 354 1.54 -2.99 15.32
CA LEU A 354 0.46 -2.61 14.41
C LEU A 354 0.30 -3.62 13.27
N THR A 355 -0.94 -3.95 12.94
CA THR A 355 -1.23 -4.80 11.77
C THR A 355 -0.88 -4.06 10.48
N GLN A 356 -0.12 -4.71 9.61
CA GLN A 356 0.13 -4.22 8.26
C GLN A 356 -1.12 -4.37 7.38
N GLN A 357 -1.36 -3.37 6.54
CA GLN A 357 -2.47 -3.33 5.58
C GLN A 357 -1.91 -3.05 4.17
N PRO A 358 -1.33 -4.07 3.49
CA PRO A 358 -0.66 -3.90 2.20
C PRO A 358 -1.56 -3.31 1.11
N GLU A 359 -2.87 -3.61 1.18
CA GLU A 359 -3.90 -3.09 0.29
C GLU A 359 -3.97 -1.56 0.31
N ARG A 360 -3.66 -0.93 1.44
CA ARG A 360 -3.65 0.54 1.58
C ARG A 360 -2.46 1.21 0.89
N ALA A 361 -1.42 0.45 0.60
CA ALA A 361 -0.26 0.89 -0.17
C ALA A 361 -0.30 0.39 -1.62
N ALA A 362 -1.37 -0.30 -2.04
CA ALA A 362 -1.53 -0.78 -3.40
C ALA A 362 -1.82 0.36 -4.38
N VAL A 363 -1.32 0.23 -5.61
CA VAL A 363 -1.59 1.13 -6.73
C VAL A 363 -1.74 0.28 -7.99
N ALA A 364 -2.82 0.51 -8.75
CA ALA A 364 -3.06 -0.17 -10.00
C ALA A 364 -1.94 0.12 -11.01
N GLY A 365 -1.65 -0.83 -11.89
CA GLY A 365 -0.63 -0.68 -12.94
C GLY A 365 0.82 -0.73 -12.44
N PHE A 366 1.07 -0.60 -11.14
CA PHE A 366 2.41 -0.63 -10.59
C PHE A 366 3.04 -2.02 -10.74
N ARG A 367 4.26 -2.04 -11.29
CA ARG A 367 5.12 -3.23 -11.35
C ARG A 367 6.51 -2.90 -10.82
N ARG A 368 6.95 -3.68 -9.86
CA ARG A 368 8.28 -3.54 -9.26
C ARG A 368 9.37 -3.70 -10.32
N VAL A 369 10.43 -2.90 -10.20
CA VAL A 369 11.66 -3.00 -11.02
C VAL A 369 12.88 -3.15 -10.12
N LYS A 370 13.99 -3.63 -10.69
CA LYS A 370 15.27 -3.64 -9.96
C LYS A 370 15.78 -2.21 -9.81
N THR A 371 16.25 -1.85 -8.61
CA THR A 371 16.93 -0.57 -8.37
C THR A 371 18.30 -0.56 -9.03
N VAL A 372 18.94 0.62 -9.07
CA VAL A 372 20.31 0.75 -9.60
C VAL A 372 21.28 -0.13 -8.82
N GLU A 373 21.16 -0.16 -7.47
CA GLU A 373 22.00 -1.00 -6.61
C GLU A 373 21.76 -2.51 -6.89
N GLN A 374 20.52 -2.92 -7.12
CA GLN A 374 20.18 -4.30 -7.46
C GLN A 374 20.66 -4.70 -8.86
N LEU A 375 20.81 -3.74 -9.78
CA LEU A 375 21.38 -3.99 -11.11
C LEU A 375 22.91 -4.00 -11.09
N LYS A 376 23.53 -3.23 -10.17
CA LYS A 376 24.96 -3.25 -9.94
C LYS A 376 25.44 -4.54 -9.27
N LYS A 377 24.55 -5.22 -8.51
CA LYS A 377 24.81 -6.61 -8.11
C LYS A 377 24.85 -7.44 -9.38
N PRO A 378 25.97 -8.13 -9.67
CA PRO A 378 26.05 -8.96 -10.87
C PRO A 378 24.81 -9.87 -10.91
N ALA A 379 24.24 -10.06 -12.10
CA ALA A 379 23.18 -11.04 -12.27
C ALA A 379 23.73 -12.34 -11.67
N LYS A 380 22.94 -12.99 -10.77
CA LYS A 380 23.34 -14.31 -10.24
C LYS A 380 23.64 -15.16 -11.45
N ARG A 381 24.92 -15.34 -11.77
CA ARG A 381 25.33 -16.17 -12.89
C ARG A 381 25.07 -17.60 -12.48
N ASP A 382 24.42 -18.37 -13.34
CA ASP A 382 24.24 -19.77 -13.07
C ASP A 382 25.58 -20.48 -13.26
N ILE A 383 25.95 -21.25 -12.26
CA ILE A 383 27.09 -22.18 -12.38
C ILE A 383 26.70 -23.33 -13.30
N ILE A 384 27.54 -23.64 -14.29
CA ILE A 384 27.31 -24.73 -15.19
C ILE A 384 27.89 -26.01 -14.55
N ILE A 385 27.02 -26.89 -14.09
CA ILE A 385 27.38 -28.17 -13.47
C ILE A 385 26.92 -29.31 -14.42
N THR A 386 27.85 -30.10 -14.90
CA THR A 386 27.51 -31.25 -15.77
C THR A 386 27.50 -32.56 -14.97
N ASP A 387 26.75 -33.57 -15.41
CA ASP A 387 26.67 -34.89 -14.77
C ASP A 387 28.03 -35.55 -14.64
N LYS A 388 28.92 -35.33 -15.61
CA LYS A 388 30.30 -35.86 -15.60
C LYS A 388 31.10 -35.26 -14.43
N GLN A 389 30.86 -34.01 -14.07
CA GLN A 389 31.55 -33.34 -12.97
C GLN A 389 31.02 -33.80 -11.61
N LEU A 390 29.71 -34.08 -11.51
CA LEU A 390 29.07 -34.61 -10.31
C LEU A 390 29.44 -36.09 -10.03
N GLY A 391 29.90 -36.85 -11.04
CA GLY A 391 30.17 -38.27 -10.87
C GLY A 391 31.44 -38.59 -10.07
N LYS A 392 32.62 -38.23 -10.57
CA LYS A 392 33.91 -38.66 -9.99
C LYS A 392 34.50 -37.72 -8.93
N LYS A 393 34.31 -36.39 -9.08
CA LYS A 393 34.95 -35.38 -8.20
C LYS A 393 34.02 -34.96 -7.04
N ALA A 394 32.74 -34.85 -7.28
CA ALA A 394 31.77 -34.48 -6.26
C ALA A 394 31.64 -35.54 -5.16
N GLY A 395 31.69 -36.83 -5.52
CA GLY A 395 31.53 -37.93 -4.55
C GLY A 395 32.53 -37.88 -3.38
N ARG A 396 33.76 -37.38 -3.61
CA ARG A 396 34.75 -37.24 -2.55
C ARG A 396 34.40 -36.07 -1.59
N HIS A 397 33.91 -34.96 -2.14
CA HIS A 397 33.57 -33.78 -1.35
C HIS A 397 32.16 -33.85 -0.72
N MET A 398 31.25 -34.63 -1.27
CA MET A 398 29.92 -34.83 -0.67
C MET A 398 30.01 -35.43 0.74
N ALA A 399 31.01 -36.30 0.98
CA ALA A 399 31.25 -36.86 2.31
C ALA A 399 31.62 -35.79 3.36
N GLU A 400 32.21 -34.67 2.96
CA GLU A 400 32.54 -33.54 3.86
C GLU A 400 31.27 -32.89 4.42
N TRP A 401 30.13 -32.97 3.72
CA TRP A 401 28.80 -32.52 4.19
C TRP A 401 27.92 -33.67 4.72
N ASN A 402 28.47 -34.83 4.97
CA ASN A 402 27.72 -36.04 5.36
C ASN A 402 26.65 -36.45 4.34
N LEU A 403 26.90 -36.23 3.06
CA LEU A 403 26.00 -36.61 1.96
C LEU A 403 26.47 -37.90 1.27
N ASN A 404 25.50 -38.78 0.91
CA ASN A 404 25.76 -40.01 0.22
C ASN A 404 25.79 -39.82 -1.32
N PRO A 405 26.92 -40.02 -1.98
CA PRO A 405 27.02 -39.86 -3.43
C PRO A 405 26.13 -40.81 -4.27
N ALA A 406 25.65 -41.89 -3.67
CA ALA A 406 24.75 -42.85 -4.35
C ALA A 406 23.27 -42.37 -4.31
N SER A 407 22.91 -41.46 -3.39
CA SER A 407 21.57 -40.89 -3.24
C SER A 407 21.35 -39.77 -4.23
N SER A 408 20.28 -39.84 -5.03
CA SER A 408 19.87 -38.72 -5.90
C SER A 408 19.44 -37.45 -5.14
N GLU A 409 18.82 -37.65 -3.99
CA GLU A 409 18.42 -36.54 -3.10
C GLU A 409 19.64 -35.82 -2.53
N ASP A 410 20.65 -36.56 -2.06
CA ASP A 410 21.87 -35.97 -1.51
C ASP A 410 22.74 -35.30 -2.58
N ARG A 411 22.72 -35.83 -3.83
CA ARG A 411 23.32 -35.14 -4.97
C ARG A 411 22.65 -33.79 -5.23
N GLN A 412 21.31 -33.71 -5.14
CA GLN A 412 20.60 -32.47 -5.33
C GLN A 412 20.94 -31.48 -4.19
N LYS A 413 20.99 -31.93 -2.94
CA LYS A 413 21.43 -31.09 -1.79
C LYS A 413 22.84 -30.52 -2.00
N PHE A 414 23.75 -31.33 -2.54
CA PHE A 414 25.12 -30.88 -2.85
C PHE A 414 25.16 -29.83 -3.96
N ILE A 415 24.32 -29.99 -4.99
CA ILE A 415 24.15 -29.00 -6.06
C ILE A 415 23.64 -27.69 -5.47
N ASP A 416 22.64 -27.76 -4.56
CA ASP A 416 22.04 -26.58 -3.92
C ASP A 416 23.05 -25.85 -3.02
N ILE A 417 23.86 -26.59 -2.24
CA ILE A 417 24.98 -26.03 -1.45
C ILE A 417 25.99 -25.35 -2.38
N THR A 418 26.39 -26.03 -3.48
CA THR A 418 27.34 -25.48 -4.47
C THR A 418 26.81 -24.17 -5.09
N LYS A 419 25.53 -24.16 -5.49
CA LYS A 419 24.87 -22.96 -6.04
C LYS A 419 24.77 -21.85 -5.02
N ASP A 420 24.47 -22.17 -3.78
CA ASP A 420 24.36 -21.20 -2.71
C ASP A 420 25.72 -20.52 -2.40
N ILE A 421 26.80 -21.30 -2.29
CA ILE A 421 28.16 -20.74 -2.10
C ILE A 421 28.54 -19.86 -3.29
N TYR A 422 28.31 -20.32 -4.53
CA TYR A 422 28.63 -19.58 -5.74
C TYR A 422 27.84 -18.28 -5.88
N GLN A 423 26.53 -18.33 -5.59
CA GLN A 423 25.62 -17.19 -5.77
C GLN A 423 25.69 -16.16 -4.66
N ASN A 424 26.07 -16.57 -3.44
CA ASN A 424 26.09 -15.77 -2.24
C ASN A 424 27.49 -15.66 -1.64
N ALA A 425 28.54 -15.73 -2.48
CA ALA A 425 29.93 -15.58 -2.04
C ALA A 425 30.18 -14.23 -1.37
N ASP A 426 30.90 -14.24 -0.27
CA ASP A 426 31.36 -13.07 0.46
C ASP A 426 32.60 -12.46 -0.19
N GLU A 427 33.36 -13.30 -0.88
CA GLU A 427 34.63 -12.94 -1.53
C GLU A 427 34.88 -13.82 -2.76
N VAL A 428 35.52 -13.25 -3.78
CA VAL A 428 36.02 -14.00 -4.97
C VAL A 428 37.51 -13.78 -5.11
N ARG A 429 38.26 -14.87 -5.30
CA ARG A 429 39.70 -14.83 -5.52
C ARG A 429 40.09 -15.47 -6.84
N ARG A 430 41.10 -14.94 -7.51
CA ARG A 430 41.78 -15.58 -8.63
C ARG A 430 42.87 -16.49 -8.07
N VAL A 431 42.80 -17.76 -8.41
CA VAL A 431 43.70 -18.76 -7.84
C VAL A 431 44.31 -19.68 -8.92
N PRO A 432 45.62 -20.00 -8.84
CA PRO A 432 46.23 -21.00 -9.71
C PRO A 432 45.78 -22.37 -9.27
N TRP A 433 45.13 -23.11 -10.17
CA TRP A 433 44.64 -24.46 -9.88
C TRP A 433 45.42 -25.52 -10.69
N ALA A 434 45.58 -26.75 -10.12
CA ALA A 434 46.42 -27.75 -10.69
C ALA A 434 45.87 -28.36 -12.01
N PHE A 435 44.54 -28.42 -12.09
CA PHE A 435 43.84 -28.99 -13.23
C PHE A 435 42.54 -28.24 -13.48
N ASP A 436 42.22 -28.00 -14.74
CA ASP A 436 40.90 -27.62 -15.20
C ASP A 436 39.96 -28.83 -15.32
N GLU A 437 38.77 -28.60 -15.85
CA GLU A 437 37.81 -29.69 -16.12
C GLU A 437 38.30 -30.70 -17.18
N ASN A 438 39.20 -30.26 -18.06
CA ASN A 438 39.75 -31.05 -19.15
C ASN A 438 41.08 -31.78 -18.77
N GLY A 439 41.57 -31.53 -17.53
CA GLY A 439 42.80 -32.15 -17.01
C GLY A 439 44.08 -31.38 -17.34
N ASN A 440 43.98 -30.15 -17.88
CA ASN A 440 45.12 -29.28 -18.14
C ASN A 440 45.74 -28.80 -16.82
N ARG A 441 47.06 -28.74 -16.76
CA ARG A 441 47.78 -28.34 -15.54
C ARG A 441 47.96 -26.82 -15.45
N THR A 442 47.85 -26.31 -14.25
CA THR A 442 48.15 -24.92 -13.88
C THR A 442 47.33 -23.93 -14.68
N VAL A 443 46.04 -23.91 -14.43
CA VAL A 443 45.10 -22.92 -14.96
C VAL A 443 44.69 -21.97 -13.86
N GLU A 444 44.40 -20.71 -14.24
CA GLU A 444 43.80 -19.72 -13.35
C GLU A 444 42.30 -19.92 -13.28
N VAL A 445 41.76 -20.00 -12.06
CA VAL A 445 40.32 -20.23 -11.82
C VAL A 445 39.80 -19.24 -10.82
N ASN A 446 38.46 -19.07 -10.76
CA ASN A 446 37.81 -18.22 -9.81
C ASN A 446 37.31 -19.02 -8.60
N ALA A 447 37.74 -18.63 -7.41
CA ALA A 447 37.33 -19.19 -6.13
C ALA A 447 36.25 -18.31 -5.50
N TYR A 448 35.02 -18.80 -5.45
CA TYR A 448 33.90 -18.17 -4.78
C TYR A 448 33.85 -18.68 -3.34
N ILE A 449 33.92 -17.78 -2.37
CA ILE A 449 34.07 -18.07 -0.95
C ILE A 449 32.84 -17.55 -0.20
N LYS A 450 32.19 -18.44 0.56
CA LYS A 450 31.11 -18.10 1.47
C LYS A 450 31.42 -18.65 2.87
N GLY A 451 31.66 -17.75 3.84
CA GLY A 451 32.22 -18.16 5.12
C GLY A 451 33.58 -18.86 4.92
N ASN A 452 33.66 -20.15 5.25
CA ASN A 452 34.86 -20.97 5.03
C ASN A 452 34.80 -21.85 3.77
N ASP A 453 33.63 -22.00 3.19
CA ASP A 453 33.40 -22.92 2.07
C ASP A 453 33.72 -22.28 0.73
N VAL A 454 34.21 -23.07 -0.21
CA VAL A 454 34.73 -22.58 -1.49
C VAL A 454 34.19 -23.35 -2.64
N VAL A 455 33.76 -22.68 -3.69
CA VAL A 455 33.44 -23.23 -5.01
C VAL A 455 34.43 -22.68 -6.03
N LEU A 456 35.06 -23.57 -6.79
CA LEU A 456 35.93 -23.19 -7.89
C LEU A 456 35.21 -23.37 -9.24
N VAL A 457 35.33 -22.34 -10.08
CA VAL A 457 34.82 -22.34 -11.46
C VAL A 457 35.89 -21.79 -12.43
N ASP A 458 35.81 -22.20 -13.69
CA ASP A 458 36.59 -21.59 -14.77
C ASP A 458 36.03 -20.20 -15.18
N ASP A 459 36.65 -19.56 -16.17
CA ASP A 459 36.23 -18.27 -16.71
C ASP A 459 34.87 -18.33 -17.43
N ASN A 460 34.40 -19.49 -17.80
CA ASN A 460 33.08 -19.74 -18.39
C ASN A 460 32.03 -20.12 -17.35
N HIS A 461 32.33 -19.99 -16.05
CA HIS A 461 31.45 -20.38 -14.93
C HIS A 461 31.13 -21.88 -14.86
N LYS A 462 31.97 -22.72 -15.49
CA LYS A 462 31.85 -24.17 -15.35
C LYS A 462 32.44 -24.60 -14.01
N TYR A 463 31.69 -25.50 -13.36
CA TYR A 463 32.04 -26.07 -12.07
C TYR A 463 33.32 -26.89 -12.15
N ILE A 464 34.23 -26.70 -11.20
CA ILE A 464 35.44 -27.47 -11.03
C ILE A 464 35.39 -28.35 -9.77
N THR A 465 35.14 -27.72 -8.61
CA THR A 465 35.00 -28.42 -7.32
C THR A 465 34.36 -27.55 -6.27
N THR A 466 33.78 -28.19 -5.22
CA THR A 466 33.31 -27.54 -4.00
C THR A 466 34.09 -28.14 -2.82
N MET A 467 34.55 -27.34 -1.91
CA MET A 467 35.37 -27.72 -0.75
C MET A 467 34.77 -27.12 0.52
N LYS A 468 34.46 -27.96 1.50
CA LYS A 468 34.14 -27.51 2.86
C LYS A 468 35.41 -27.02 3.52
N ASP A 469 35.33 -25.89 4.24
CA ASP A 469 36.50 -25.21 4.82
C ASP A 469 37.63 -24.95 3.82
N GLY A 470 37.28 -24.84 2.54
CA GLY A 470 38.23 -24.66 1.43
C GLY A 470 39.07 -23.38 1.48
N ILE A 471 38.69 -22.38 2.30
CA ILE A 471 39.47 -21.15 2.51
C ILE A 471 40.87 -21.46 3.08
N HIS A 472 41.04 -22.57 3.78
CA HIS A 472 42.31 -23.00 4.36
C HIS A 472 43.23 -23.72 3.33
N ASN A 473 42.74 -23.99 2.13
CA ASN A 473 43.55 -24.56 1.05
C ASN A 473 44.67 -23.56 0.68
N LYS A 474 45.92 -24.04 0.60
CA LYS A 474 47.10 -23.19 0.33
C LYS A 474 46.94 -22.33 -0.94
N ARG A 475 46.33 -22.83 -1.99
CA ARG A 475 46.13 -22.10 -3.25
C ARG A 475 45.01 -21.06 -3.13
N VAL A 476 43.95 -21.37 -2.43
CA VAL A 476 42.84 -20.42 -2.17
C VAL A 476 43.32 -19.30 -1.27
N LYS A 477 44.07 -19.64 -0.19
CA LYS A 477 44.63 -18.69 0.74
C LYS A 477 45.61 -17.69 0.09
N GLY A 478 46.41 -18.16 -0.90
CA GLY A 478 47.36 -17.35 -1.67
C GLY A 478 46.72 -16.65 -2.89
N GLY A 479 45.44 -16.82 -3.12
CA GLY A 479 44.74 -16.23 -4.27
C GLY A 479 44.62 -14.70 -4.19
N LYS A 480 44.68 -14.03 -5.35
CA LYS A 480 44.45 -12.60 -5.47
C LYS A 480 42.96 -12.29 -5.42
N ARG A 481 42.53 -11.45 -4.46
CA ARG A 481 41.16 -10.99 -4.38
C ARG A 481 40.76 -10.26 -5.66
N ILE A 482 39.61 -10.62 -6.22
CA ILE A 482 38.98 -9.94 -7.35
C ILE A 482 37.83 -9.15 -6.76
N GLU A 483 37.74 -7.84 -7.02
CA GLU A 483 36.56 -7.04 -6.68
C GLU A 483 35.38 -7.59 -7.48
N SER A 484 34.32 -7.97 -6.77
CA SER A 484 33.07 -8.46 -7.35
C SER A 484 32.18 -7.27 -7.76
#